data_0b7b906f452a7c676e1c637346e7ecff
#
_entry.id   0b7b906f452a7c676e1c637346e7ecff
#
_cell.length_a   1.000
_cell.length_b   1.000
_cell.length_c   1.000
_cell.angle_alpha   90.00
_cell.angle_beta   90.00
_cell.angle_gamma   90.00
#
_symmetry.space_group_name_H-M   'P 1'
#
loop_
_entity.id
_entity.type
_entity.pdbx_description
1 polymer ?
#
loop_
_entity_poly.entity_id
_entity_poly.type
_entity_poly.pdbx_seq_one_letter_code
_entity_poly.pdbx_strand_id
1 'polypeptide(L)'
;MKIETVGLLGFGRFGKMAYEHLRRDKKVRVYDSNSSQLQGISEATTFEEAVSAPLIVLCVPISAMEDTCKKMAPLLREGQIVVDTCSVKKRPLEWMSTHLPE
;
A
#
# COMPACT_ATOMS: atom_id res chain seq x y z
N MET A 1 -7.14 -8.34 16.92
CA MET A 1 -7.93 -7.40 16.11
C MET A 1 -8.12 -7.96 14.71
N LYS A 2 -9.35 -7.92 14.23
CA LYS A 2 -9.65 -8.43 12.90
C LYS A 2 -9.47 -7.32 11.86
N ILE A 3 -8.65 -7.58 10.83
CA ILE A 3 -8.42 -6.62 9.76
C ILE A 3 -9.39 -6.90 8.63
N GLU A 4 -10.27 -5.94 8.34
CA GLU A 4 -11.27 -6.09 7.29
C GLU A 4 -10.98 -5.22 6.07
N THR A 5 -10.24 -4.12 6.24
CA THR A 5 -9.93 -3.19 5.16
C THR A 5 -8.44 -3.12 4.94
N VAL A 6 -8.03 -3.17 3.67
CA VAL A 6 -6.63 -3.14 3.27
C VAL A 6 -6.44 -2.00 2.28
N GLY A 7 -5.40 -1.20 2.50
CA GLY A 7 -4.97 -0.20 1.55
C GLY A 7 -3.86 -0.78 0.69
N LEU A 8 -4.08 -0.84 -0.61
CA LEU A 8 -3.12 -1.40 -1.56
C LEU A 8 -2.51 -0.26 -2.36
N LEU A 9 -1.21 -0.07 -2.22
CA LEU A 9 -0.47 0.98 -2.93
C LEU A 9 0.36 0.33 -4.03
N GLY A 10 0.08 0.72 -5.26
CA GLY A 10 0.73 0.15 -6.43
C GLY A 10 -0.12 -0.95 -7.05
N PHE A 11 -0.53 -0.75 -8.31
CA PHE A 11 -1.42 -1.69 -9.00
C PHE A 11 -0.79 -2.17 -10.30
N GLY A 12 0.51 -2.47 -10.25
CA GLY A 12 1.21 -3.18 -11.32
C GLY A 12 0.96 -4.67 -11.20
N ARG A 13 1.89 -5.47 -11.72
CA ARG A 13 1.72 -6.94 -11.74
C ARG A 13 1.48 -7.53 -10.34
N PHE A 14 2.32 -7.18 -9.39
CA PHE A 14 2.18 -7.70 -8.03
C PHE A 14 0.95 -7.14 -7.33
N GLY A 15 0.65 -5.87 -7.56
CA GLY A 15 -0.51 -5.25 -6.96
C GLY A 15 -1.80 -5.91 -7.41
N LYS A 16 -1.90 -6.22 -8.69
CA LYS A 16 -3.07 -6.90 -9.24
C LYS A 16 -3.23 -8.30 -8.64
N MET A 17 -2.12 -9.02 -8.48
CA MET A 17 -2.14 -10.35 -7.87
C MET A 17 -2.59 -10.27 -6.41
N ALA A 18 -2.04 -9.33 -5.64
CA ALA A 18 -2.42 -9.14 -4.26
C ALA A 18 -3.90 -8.76 -4.14
N TYR A 19 -4.38 -7.89 -5.03
CA TYR A 19 -5.77 -7.47 -5.08
C TYR A 19 -6.71 -8.66 -5.25
N GLU A 20 -6.40 -9.55 -6.19
CA GLU A 20 -7.23 -10.72 -6.44
C GLU A 20 -7.33 -11.66 -5.22
N HIS A 21 -6.25 -11.76 -4.45
CA HIS A 21 -6.27 -12.55 -3.23
C HIS A 21 -7.01 -11.85 -2.10
N LEU A 22 -6.74 -10.57 -1.91
CA LEU A 22 -7.27 -9.84 -0.77
C LEU A 22 -8.76 -9.56 -0.87
N ARG A 23 -9.26 -9.34 -2.07
CA ARG A 23 -10.67 -8.99 -2.28
C ARG A 23 -11.63 -10.12 -1.94
N ARG A 24 -11.13 -11.33 -1.77
CA ARG A 24 -11.97 -12.50 -1.48
C ARG A 24 -12.65 -12.41 -0.12
N ASP A 25 -11.96 -11.84 0.85
CA ASP A 25 -12.48 -11.77 2.22
C ASP A 25 -12.28 -10.41 2.88
N LYS A 26 -11.75 -9.43 2.16
CA LYS A 26 -11.45 -8.11 2.71
C LYS A 26 -11.92 -7.01 1.76
N LYS A 27 -12.18 -5.84 2.32
CA LYS A 27 -12.38 -4.64 1.51
C LYS A 27 -11.00 -4.11 1.13
N VAL A 28 -10.80 -3.83 -0.14
CA VAL A 28 -9.51 -3.35 -0.63
C VAL A 28 -9.69 -1.95 -1.19
N ARG A 29 -8.85 -1.03 -0.73
CA ARG A 29 -8.76 0.32 -1.29
C ARG A 29 -7.49 0.38 -2.10
N VAL A 30 -7.59 0.69 -3.39
CA VAL A 30 -6.47 0.60 -4.31
C VAL A 30 -6.05 1.99 -4.79
N TYR A 31 -4.76 2.25 -4.74
CA TYR A 31 -4.20 3.47 -5.29
C TYR A 31 -2.96 3.16 -6.12
N ASP A 32 -2.81 3.87 -7.24
CA ASP A 32 -1.61 3.86 -8.05
C ASP A 32 -1.42 5.27 -8.61
N SER A 33 -0.18 5.74 -8.63
CA SER A 33 0.13 7.06 -9.18
C SER A 33 -0.17 7.16 -10.67
N ASN A 34 -0.18 6.01 -11.36
CA ASN A 34 -0.60 5.93 -12.75
C ASN A 34 -2.08 5.56 -12.79
N SER A 35 -2.94 6.54 -12.97
CA SER A 35 -4.38 6.34 -12.93
C SER A 35 -4.89 5.37 -14.00
N SER A 36 -4.14 5.18 -15.10
CA SER A 36 -4.54 4.23 -16.12
C SER A 36 -4.54 2.78 -15.62
N GLN A 37 -3.76 2.49 -14.58
CA GLN A 37 -3.76 1.16 -13.95
C GLN A 37 -5.06 0.87 -13.21
N LEU A 38 -5.81 1.91 -12.87
CA LEU A 38 -7.01 1.78 -12.04
C LEU A 38 -8.31 1.76 -12.85
N GLN A 39 -8.22 1.76 -14.15
CA GLN A 39 -9.42 1.74 -15.00
C GLN A 39 -10.22 0.47 -14.76
N GLY A 40 -11.53 0.64 -14.56
CA GLY A 40 -12.42 -0.48 -14.31
C GLY A 40 -12.37 -1.06 -12.91
N ILE A 41 -11.59 -0.46 -12.02
CA ILE A 41 -11.47 -0.91 -10.63
C ILE A 41 -12.38 -0.07 -9.73
N SER A 42 -13.44 -0.66 -9.23
CA SER A 42 -14.38 0.06 -8.38
C SER A 42 -13.79 0.44 -7.03
N GLU A 43 -12.77 -0.27 -6.58
CA GLU A 43 -12.10 -0.02 -5.31
C GLU A 43 -11.01 1.04 -5.41
N ALA A 44 -10.80 1.62 -6.58
CA ALA A 44 -9.81 2.68 -6.76
C ALA A 44 -10.16 3.90 -5.90
N THR A 45 -9.16 4.47 -5.25
CA THR A 45 -9.38 5.56 -4.31
C THR A 45 -8.18 6.51 -4.30
N THR A 46 -8.21 7.51 -3.43
CA THR A 46 -7.10 8.44 -3.28
C THR A 46 -5.99 7.80 -2.42
N PHE A 47 -4.81 8.41 -2.50
CA PHE A 47 -3.68 7.98 -1.67
C PHE A 47 -4.04 8.05 -0.18
N GLU A 48 -4.65 9.15 0.24
CA GLU A 48 -5.03 9.38 1.63
C GLU A 48 -6.00 8.30 2.13
N GLU A 49 -6.98 7.97 1.30
CA GLU A 49 -7.96 6.95 1.66
C GLU A 49 -7.32 5.56 1.78
N ALA A 50 -6.43 5.21 0.86
CA ALA A 50 -5.75 3.93 0.91
C ALA A 50 -4.87 3.83 2.16
N VAL A 51 -4.16 4.91 2.49
CA VAL A 51 -3.26 4.94 3.64
C VAL A 51 -4.02 4.96 4.97
N SER A 52 -5.30 5.29 4.97
CA SER A 52 -6.09 5.28 6.20
C SER A 52 -6.53 3.88 6.64
N ALA A 53 -6.32 2.87 5.82
CA ALA A 53 -6.69 1.49 6.15
C ALA A 53 -5.82 0.94 7.29
N PRO A 54 -6.36 0.02 8.11
CA PRO A 54 -5.57 -0.57 9.20
C PRO A 54 -4.40 -1.42 8.73
N LEU A 55 -4.48 -2.00 7.54
CA LEU A 55 -3.38 -2.71 6.93
C LEU A 55 -3.06 -2.07 5.58
N ILE A 56 -1.81 -1.74 5.36
CA ILE A 56 -1.34 -1.14 4.11
C ILE A 56 -0.35 -2.09 3.47
N VAL A 57 -0.61 -2.46 2.22
CA VAL A 57 0.26 -3.34 1.46
C VAL A 57 0.95 -2.53 0.36
N LEU A 58 2.27 -2.52 0.39
CA LEU A 58 3.08 -1.76 -0.56
C LEU A 58 3.50 -2.66 -1.71
N CYS A 59 2.98 -2.38 -2.90
CA CYS A 59 3.31 -3.12 -4.12
C CYS A 59 3.93 -2.19 -5.17
N VAL A 60 4.54 -1.09 -4.72
CA VAL A 60 5.20 -0.15 -5.63
C VAL A 60 6.59 -0.67 -5.99
N PRO A 61 7.12 -0.26 -7.16
CA PRO A 61 8.50 -0.61 -7.51
C PRO A 61 9.48 -0.08 -6.49
N ILE A 62 10.63 -0.75 -6.35
CA ILE A 62 11.63 -0.33 -5.37
C ILE A 62 12.10 1.11 -5.64
N SER A 63 12.11 1.53 -6.91
CA SER A 63 12.49 2.90 -7.26
C SER A 63 11.53 3.95 -6.73
N ALA A 64 10.29 3.57 -6.41
CA ALA A 64 9.28 4.48 -5.89
C ALA A 64 9.06 4.30 -4.37
N MET A 65 9.72 3.33 -3.76
CA MET A 65 9.45 2.97 -2.37
C MET A 65 9.75 4.10 -1.39
N GLU A 66 10.89 4.75 -1.56
CA GLU A 66 11.28 5.83 -0.64
C GLU A 66 10.30 7.00 -0.70
N ASP A 67 9.94 7.43 -1.92
CA ASP A 67 8.99 8.53 -2.08
C ASP A 67 7.62 8.17 -1.51
N THR A 68 7.18 6.94 -1.73
CA THR A 68 5.91 6.47 -1.19
C THR A 68 5.92 6.51 0.32
N CYS A 69 6.99 6.04 0.95
CA CYS A 69 7.12 6.07 2.39
C CYS A 69 7.14 7.49 2.93
N LYS A 70 7.82 8.41 2.27
CA LYS A 70 7.84 9.81 2.68
C LYS A 70 6.46 10.44 2.65
N LYS A 71 5.68 10.15 1.62
CA LYS A 71 4.32 10.69 1.50
C LYS A 71 3.38 10.06 2.51
N MET A 72 3.60 8.79 2.83
CA MET A 72 2.73 8.03 3.72
C MET A 72 2.96 8.36 5.19
N ALA A 73 4.21 8.60 5.57
CA ALA A 73 4.59 8.78 6.98
C ALA A 73 3.73 9.78 7.75
N PRO A 74 3.48 11.01 7.24
CA PRO A 74 2.69 11.98 7.99
C PRO A 74 1.21 11.61 8.10
N LEU A 75 0.74 10.63 7.32
CA LEU A 75 -0.65 10.21 7.32
C LEU A 75 -0.88 8.97 8.20
N LEU A 76 0.17 8.30 8.62
CA LEU A 76 0.05 7.07 9.38
C LEU A 76 -0.33 7.36 10.83
N ARG A 77 -1.06 6.40 11.40
CA ARG A 77 -1.49 6.46 12.80
C ARG A 77 -0.99 5.23 13.54
N GLU A 78 -0.91 5.37 14.84
CA GLU A 78 -0.53 4.28 15.71
C GLU A 78 -1.47 3.08 15.50
N GLY A 79 -0.91 1.89 15.49
CA GLY A 79 -1.68 0.67 15.33
C GLY A 79 -1.83 0.18 13.89
N GLN A 80 -1.47 1.00 12.91
CA GLN A 80 -1.52 0.54 11.52
C GLN A 80 -0.35 -0.39 11.22
N ILE A 81 -0.59 -1.36 10.33
CA ILE A 81 0.42 -2.32 9.89
C ILE A 81 0.76 -2.01 8.44
N VAL A 82 2.05 -1.92 8.15
CA VAL A 82 2.54 -1.69 6.80
C VAL A 82 3.35 -2.90 6.36
N VAL A 83 2.96 -3.50 5.24
CA VAL A 83 3.62 -4.69 4.70
C VAL A 83 4.23 -4.33 3.36
N ASP A 84 5.49 -4.71 3.18
CA ASP A 84 6.24 -4.51 1.95
C ASP A 84 6.33 -5.82 1.18
N THR A 85 5.97 -5.80 -0.10
CA THR A 85 6.02 -6.98 -0.95
C THR A 85 7.23 -6.99 -1.88
N CYS A 86 8.13 -6.00 -1.76
CA CYS A 86 9.34 -5.95 -2.57
C CYS A 86 10.24 -7.14 -2.27
N SER A 87 10.86 -7.68 -3.32
CA SER A 87 11.80 -8.79 -3.18
C SER A 87 13.14 -8.33 -2.62
N VAL A 88 13.52 -7.07 -2.86
CA VAL A 88 14.74 -6.50 -2.28
C VAL A 88 14.36 -5.92 -0.93
N LYS A 89 14.77 -6.58 0.13
CA LYS A 89 14.23 -6.32 1.46
C LYS A 89 14.97 -5.28 2.27
N LYS A 90 16.30 -5.23 2.13
CA LYS A 90 17.10 -4.41 3.03
C LYS A 90 16.80 -2.92 2.89
N ARG A 91 16.87 -2.39 1.67
CA ARG A 91 16.61 -0.97 1.45
C ARG A 91 15.19 -0.55 1.79
N PRO A 92 14.15 -1.27 1.34
CA PRO A 92 12.80 -0.88 1.74
C PRO A 92 12.60 -0.85 3.25
N LEU A 93 13.19 -1.80 3.97
CA LEU A 93 13.11 -1.80 5.43
C LEU A 93 13.80 -0.60 6.05
N GLU A 94 14.95 -0.22 5.54
CA GLU A 94 15.66 0.96 6.02
C GLU A 94 14.85 2.22 5.78
N TRP A 95 14.27 2.37 4.60
CA TRP A 95 13.45 3.53 4.28
C TRP A 95 12.21 3.59 5.16
N MET A 96 11.57 2.48 5.39
CA MET A 96 10.40 2.43 6.25
C MET A 96 10.75 2.81 7.68
N SER A 97 11.86 2.31 8.21
CA SER A 97 12.33 2.67 9.54
C SER A 97 12.62 4.16 9.66
N THR A 98 13.10 4.76 8.59
CA THR A 98 13.49 6.18 8.57
C THR A 98 12.29 7.10 8.43
N HIS A 99 11.30 6.72 7.65
CA HIS A 99 10.23 7.63 7.23
C HIS A 99 8.87 7.33 7.85
N LEU A 100 8.67 6.17 8.45
CA LEU A 100 7.38 5.78 9.00
C LEU A 100 7.39 5.84 10.53
N PRO A 101 6.27 6.22 11.15
CA PRO A 101 6.16 6.14 12.60
C PRO A 101 6.17 4.68 13.05
N GLU A 102 6.61 4.48 14.25
CA GLU A 102 6.64 3.15 14.84
C GLU A 102 5.33 2.74 15.45
#